data_7bbee174cdf6ccc8c0b1bc01cff380d3
#
_entry.id   7bbee174cdf6ccc8c0b1bc01cff380d3
#
_cell.length_a   1.000
_cell.length_b   1.000
_cell.length_c   1.000
_cell.angle_alpha   90.00
_cell.angle_beta   90.00
_cell.angle_gamma   90.00
#
_symmetry.space_group_name_H-M   'P 1'
#
loop_
_entity.id
_entity.type
_entity.pdbx_description
1 polymer ?
#
loop_
_entity_poly.entity_id
_entity_poly.type
_entity_poly.pdbx_seq_one_letter_code
_entity_poly.pdbx_strand_id
1 'polypeptide(L)'
;MISTMMRPTSGSININGHDTAENDRLARKSIGFMTNQTALYDRLSPYEMVKYFADLNKMEKNAFEKRCKDIFDRLDMHTFANKRIGTLSSGMKQKTSIARTIIHDPDIIVFDEPTTGLDVMTSRAIIELIRNSKEEKKTIIFSSHRMEEVKTLADNIGIIYNGKMIFSGSKDDFESEMDSVSYDDTLIKLIENA
;
A
#
# COMPACT_ATOMS: atom_id res chain seq x y z
N MET A 1 -1.79 10.52 -9.96
CA MET A 1 -1.12 9.97 -11.14
C MET A 1 -1.23 8.45 -11.19
N ILE A 2 -0.44 7.63 -10.52
CA ILE A 2 -0.61 6.15 -10.53
C ILE A 2 -2.03 5.72 -10.15
N SER A 3 -2.64 6.31 -9.12
CA SER A 3 -4.03 6.08 -8.72
C SER A 3 -5.09 6.62 -9.70
N THR A 4 -4.68 7.17 -10.83
CA THR A 4 -5.51 7.82 -11.87
C THR A 4 -6.32 9.05 -11.42
N MET A 5 -6.23 9.47 -10.14
CA MET A 5 -6.96 10.65 -9.62
C MET A 5 -6.46 11.97 -10.19
N MET A 6 -5.22 12.01 -10.67
CA MET A 6 -4.60 13.18 -11.30
C MET A 6 -3.91 12.76 -12.58
N ARG A 7 -4.01 13.58 -13.62
CA ARG A 7 -3.26 13.38 -14.87
C ARG A 7 -1.85 13.98 -14.74
N PRO A 8 -0.82 13.36 -15.36
CA PRO A 8 0.50 13.97 -15.44
C PRO A 8 0.45 15.21 -16.34
N THR A 9 1.25 16.23 -16.05
CA THR A 9 1.39 17.43 -16.89
C THR A 9 2.09 17.08 -18.20
N SER A 10 3.04 16.13 -18.15
CA SER A 10 3.74 15.59 -19.31
C SER A 10 4.14 14.13 -19.04
N GLY A 11 4.47 13.39 -20.08
CA GLY A 11 4.77 11.97 -20.00
C GLY A 11 3.52 11.10 -19.90
N SER A 12 3.70 9.78 -19.75
CA SER A 12 2.63 8.80 -19.68
C SER A 12 2.88 7.80 -18.54
N ILE A 13 1.82 7.20 -18.05
CA ILE A 13 1.87 6.13 -17.05
C ILE A 13 1.08 4.96 -17.60
N ASN A 14 1.77 3.82 -17.76
CA ASN A 14 1.16 2.57 -18.22
C ASN A 14 1.03 1.59 -17.06
N ILE A 15 -0.15 1.00 -16.91
CA ILE A 15 -0.49 0.02 -15.88
C ILE A 15 -1.10 -1.19 -16.55
N ASN A 16 -0.39 -2.32 -16.51
CA ASN A 16 -0.80 -3.56 -17.16
C ASN A 16 -1.22 -3.37 -18.63
N GLY A 17 -0.46 -2.56 -19.39
CA GLY A 17 -0.74 -2.27 -20.80
C GLY A 17 -1.77 -1.15 -21.03
N HIS A 18 -2.31 -0.54 -19.98
CA HIS A 18 -3.30 0.52 -20.06
C HIS A 18 -2.71 1.88 -19.69
N ASP A 19 -2.75 2.85 -20.62
CA ASP A 19 -2.40 4.24 -20.31
C ASP A 19 -3.43 4.82 -19.33
N THR A 20 -2.95 5.43 -18.25
CA THR A 20 -3.82 5.95 -17.18
C THR A 20 -4.62 7.19 -17.60
N ALA A 21 -4.22 7.89 -18.65
CA ALA A 21 -4.95 9.05 -19.16
C ALA A 21 -6.07 8.67 -20.13
N GLU A 22 -5.89 7.54 -20.87
CA GLU A 22 -6.85 7.08 -21.88
C GLU A 22 -7.78 5.98 -21.33
N ASN A 23 -7.23 5.05 -20.55
CA ASN A 23 -7.91 3.85 -20.06
C ASN A 23 -7.93 3.77 -18.52
N ASP A 24 -8.23 4.87 -17.85
CA ASP A 24 -8.18 5.02 -16.40
C ASP A 24 -8.99 3.95 -15.64
N ARG A 25 -10.15 3.54 -16.21
CA ARG A 25 -11.01 2.52 -15.61
C ARG A 25 -10.37 1.12 -15.63
N LEU A 26 -9.66 0.77 -16.70
CA LEU A 26 -8.97 -0.51 -16.79
C LEU A 26 -7.73 -0.52 -15.90
N ALA A 27 -6.98 0.57 -15.91
CA ALA A 27 -5.85 0.76 -14.99
C ALA A 27 -6.27 0.61 -13.52
N ARG A 28 -7.37 1.27 -13.11
CA ARG A 28 -7.89 1.18 -11.73
C ARG A 28 -8.29 -0.22 -11.29
N LYS A 29 -8.75 -1.08 -12.20
CA LYS A 29 -9.08 -2.46 -11.85
C LYS A 29 -7.88 -3.29 -11.40
N SER A 30 -6.69 -2.95 -11.92
CA SER A 30 -5.43 -3.63 -11.57
C SER A 30 -4.78 -3.08 -10.31
N ILE A 31 -5.33 -1.99 -9.73
CA ILE A 31 -4.69 -1.27 -8.62
C ILE A 31 -5.51 -1.36 -7.35
N GLY A 32 -4.88 -1.75 -6.25
CA GLY A 32 -5.32 -1.43 -4.89
C GLY A 32 -4.58 -0.19 -4.42
N PHE A 33 -5.30 0.88 -4.09
CA PHE A 33 -4.70 2.14 -3.65
C PHE A 33 -5.19 2.55 -2.27
N MET A 34 -4.26 2.80 -1.36
CA MET A 34 -4.52 3.27 0.00
C MET A 34 -3.69 4.51 0.29
N THR A 35 -4.36 5.58 0.73
CA THR A 35 -3.71 6.77 1.30
C THR A 35 -3.67 6.68 2.83
N ASN A 36 -2.80 7.45 3.46
CA ASN A 36 -2.74 7.56 4.93
C ASN A 36 -4.04 8.15 5.54
N GLN A 37 -4.78 8.95 4.78
CA GLN A 37 -6.09 9.49 5.17
C GLN A 37 -7.22 8.68 4.55
N THR A 38 -7.42 7.47 5.02
CA THR A 38 -8.47 6.61 4.51
C THR A 38 -9.81 6.94 5.13
N ALA A 39 -10.69 7.57 4.34
CA ALA A 39 -12.08 7.73 4.72
C ALA A 39 -12.76 6.34 4.81
N LEU A 40 -12.97 5.89 6.02
CA LEU A 40 -13.80 4.72 6.33
C LEU A 40 -15.20 5.20 6.72
N TYR A 41 -16.22 4.41 6.40
CA TYR A 41 -17.60 4.72 6.81
C TYR A 41 -17.82 4.25 8.26
N ASP A 42 -17.87 5.16 9.22
CA ASP A 42 -17.97 4.87 10.65
C ASP A 42 -19.17 4.01 11.04
N ARG A 43 -20.24 4.04 10.25
CA ARG A 43 -21.48 3.27 10.50
C ARG A 43 -21.40 1.82 10.05
N LEU A 44 -20.48 1.50 9.13
CA LEU A 44 -20.25 0.14 8.66
C LEU A 44 -19.33 -0.62 9.61
N SER A 45 -19.39 -1.93 9.55
CA SER A 45 -18.38 -2.82 10.11
C SER A 45 -17.23 -3.06 9.10
N PRO A 46 -16.05 -3.56 9.53
CA PRO A 46 -14.99 -4.00 8.63
C PRO A 46 -15.47 -4.97 7.56
N TYR A 47 -16.27 -5.97 7.95
CA TYR A 47 -16.82 -6.94 7.00
C TYR A 47 -17.71 -6.26 5.96
N GLU A 48 -18.63 -5.39 6.36
CA GLU A 48 -19.51 -4.66 5.44
C GLU A 48 -18.71 -3.71 4.53
N MET A 49 -17.67 -3.05 5.07
CA MET A 49 -16.79 -2.18 4.27
C MET A 49 -16.04 -2.98 3.20
N VAL A 50 -15.44 -4.10 3.57
CA VAL A 50 -14.70 -4.95 2.64
C VAL A 50 -15.64 -5.56 1.60
N LYS A 51 -16.85 -5.99 2.03
CA LYS A 51 -17.89 -6.49 1.12
C LYS A 51 -18.32 -5.43 0.12
N TYR A 52 -18.55 -4.19 0.56
CA TYR A 52 -18.90 -3.08 -0.32
C TYR A 52 -17.87 -2.88 -1.45
N PHE A 53 -16.57 -2.94 -1.12
CA PHE A 53 -15.52 -2.82 -2.13
C PHE A 53 -15.43 -4.05 -3.04
N ALA A 54 -15.71 -5.24 -2.54
CA ALA A 54 -15.82 -6.45 -3.35
C ALA A 54 -16.97 -6.34 -4.37
N ASP A 55 -18.15 -5.86 -3.91
CA ASP A 55 -19.32 -5.65 -4.76
C ASP A 55 -19.06 -4.59 -5.86
N LEU A 56 -18.37 -3.49 -5.52
CA LEU A 56 -17.94 -2.48 -6.51
C LEU A 56 -17.04 -3.07 -7.60
N ASN A 57 -16.20 -4.04 -7.25
CA ASN A 57 -15.34 -4.76 -8.19
C ASN A 57 -16.03 -5.98 -8.82
N LYS A 58 -17.33 -6.18 -8.57
CA LYS A 58 -18.14 -7.27 -9.12
C LYS A 58 -17.58 -8.66 -8.81
N MET A 59 -17.04 -8.84 -7.61
CA MET A 59 -16.55 -10.15 -7.16
C MET A 59 -17.71 -11.12 -6.97
N GLU A 60 -17.51 -12.35 -7.40
CA GLU A 60 -18.43 -13.45 -7.10
C GLU A 60 -18.45 -13.76 -5.60
N LYS A 61 -19.65 -14.09 -5.08
CA LYS A 61 -19.85 -14.30 -3.63
C LYS A 61 -18.87 -15.31 -3.02
N ASN A 62 -18.69 -16.45 -3.66
CA ASN A 62 -17.79 -17.50 -3.14
C ASN A 62 -16.32 -17.06 -3.14
N ALA A 63 -15.90 -16.29 -4.15
CA ALA A 63 -14.55 -15.72 -4.23
C ALA A 63 -14.34 -14.69 -3.12
N PHE A 64 -15.33 -13.82 -2.89
CA PHE A 64 -15.32 -12.86 -1.80
C PHE A 64 -15.16 -13.54 -0.43
N GLU A 65 -16.02 -14.52 -0.10
CA GLU A 65 -16.00 -15.18 1.21
C GLU A 65 -14.63 -15.83 1.49
N LYS A 66 -14.09 -16.56 0.50
CA LYS A 66 -12.76 -17.18 0.62
C LYS A 66 -11.68 -16.16 0.87
N ARG A 67 -11.65 -15.09 0.07
CA ARG A 67 -10.60 -14.08 0.15
C ARG A 67 -10.74 -13.19 1.37
N CYS A 68 -11.98 -12.83 1.75
CA CYS A 68 -12.25 -12.08 2.96
C CYS A 68 -11.76 -12.84 4.20
N LYS A 69 -12.03 -14.14 4.27
CA LYS A 69 -11.54 -14.98 5.35
C LYS A 69 -10.01 -14.98 5.40
N ASP A 70 -9.31 -15.22 4.28
CA ASP A 70 -7.85 -15.22 4.21
C ASP A 70 -7.23 -13.88 4.67
N ILE A 71 -7.77 -12.76 4.19
CA ILE A 71 -7.30 -11.42 4.59
C ILE A 71 -7.54 -11.16 6.08
N PHE A 72 -8.71 -11.57 6.60
CA PHE A 72 -9.05 -11.39 8.01
C PHE A 72 -8.20 -12.27 8.93
N ASP A 73 -7.84 -13.48 8.49
CA ASP A 73 -6.89 -14.36 9.18
C ASP A 73 -5.50 -13.70 9.24
N ARG A 74 -4.96 -13.24 8.11
CA ARG A 74 -3.63 -12.59 8.02
C ARG A 74 -3.52 -11.30 8.84
N LEU A 75 -4.60 -10.52 8.91
CA LEU A 75 -4.62 -9.25 9.64
C LEU A 75 -5.17 -9.36 11.06
N ASP A 76 -5.54 -10.56 11.52
CA ASP A 76 -6.16 -10.79 12.83
C ASP A 76 -7.35 -9.84 13.07
N MET A 77 -8.37 -9.93 12.20
CA MET A 77 -9.51 -9.01 12.21
C MET A 77 -10.79 -9.61 12.80
N HIS A 78 -10.82 -10.90 13.13
CA HIS A 78 -12.03 -11.62 13.51
C HIS A 78 -12.73 -11.04 14.76
N THR A 79 -11.95 -10.56 15.72
CA THR A 79 -12.46 -10.03 17.00
C THR A 79 -13.26 -8.72 16.86
N PHE A 80 -13.06 -8.02 15.74
CA PHE A 80 -13.72 -6.73 15.46
C PHE A 80 -14.41 -6.67 14.09
N ALA A 81 -14.43 -7.76 13.35
CA ALA A 81 -15.00 -7.84 11.99
C ALA A 81 -16.41 -7.25 11.87
N ASN A 82 -17.23 -7.40 12.92
CA ASN A 82 -18.62 -6.96 12.96
C ASN A 82 -18.85 -5.74 13.87
N LYS A 83 -17.81 -5.13 14.44
CA LYS A 83 -17.94 -3.89 15.22
C LYS A 83 -18.02 -2.68 14.30
N ARG A 84 -18.69 -1.62 14.71
CA ARG A 84 -18.74 -0.37 13.93
C ARG A 84 -17.36 0.26 13.84
N ILE A 85 -16.95 0.64 12.63
CA ILE A 85 -15.65 1.24 12.35
C ILE A 85 -15.39 2.48 13.20
N GLY A 86 -16.43 3.30 13.47
CA GLY A 86 -16.31 4.48 14.32
C GLY A 86 -15.82 4.19 15.74
N THR A 87 -15.99 2.94 16.24
CA THR A 87 -15.55 2.52 17.58
C THR A 87 -14.18 1.85 17.61
N LEU A 88 -13.53 1.68 16.46
CA LEU A 88 -12.26 0.97 16.33
C LEU A 88 -11.06 1.86 16.67
N SER A 89 -9.98 1.24 17.13
CA SER A 89 -8.68 1.90 17.27
C SER A 89 -8.09 2.26 15.90
N SER A 90 -7.07 3.14 15.88
CA SER A 90 -6.35 3.51 14.66
C SER A 90 -5.79 2.29 13.93
N GLY A 91 -5.16 1.36 14.64
CA GLY A 91 -4.63 0.13 14.08
C GLY A 91 -5.72 -0.78 13.48
N MET A 92 -6.88 -0.93 14.13
CA MET A 92 -8.00 -1.68 13.58
C MET A 92 -8.59 -1.00 12.34
N LYS A 93 -8.67 0.34 12.32
CA LYS A 93 -9.08 1.12 11.15
C LYS A 93 -8.09 0.93 10.00
N GLN A 94 -6.80 0.94 10.28
CA GLN A 94 -5.76 0.74 9.28
C GLN A 94 -5.85 -0.67 8.66
N LYS A 95 -5.98 -1.71 9.49
CA LYS A 95 -6.22 -3.09 9.02
C LYS A 95 -7.46 -3.17 8.12
N THR A 96 -8.55 -2.49 8.49
CA THR A 96 -9.77 -2.42 7.67
C THR A 96 -9.51 -1.73 6.33
N SER A 97 -8.74 -0.65 6.34
CA SER A 97 -8.36 0.07 5.13
C SER A 97 -7.51 -0.77 4.18
N ILE A 98 -6.54 -1.51 4.71
CA ILE A 98 -5.73 -2.44 3.93
C ILE A 98 -6.63 -3.55 3.37
N ALA A 99 -7.48 -4.18 4.19
CA ALA A 99 -8.35 -5.27 3.76
C ALA A 99 -9.25 -4.86 2.57
N ARG A 100 -9.90 -3.69 2.64
CA ARG A 100 -10.71 -3.18 1.52
C ARG A 100 -9.90 -2.89 0.26
N THR A 101 -8.64 -2.49 0.44
CA THR A 101 -7.75 -2.12 -0.68
C THR A 101 -7.34 -3.35 -1.49
N ILE A 102 -7.17 -4.50 -0.84
CA ILE A 102 -6.66 -5.72 -1.47
C ILE A 102 -7.73 -6.78 -1.74
N ILE A 103 -8.98 -6.56 -1.36
CA ILE A 103 -10.05 -7.58 -1.47
C ILE A 103 -10.28 -8.06 -2.89
N HIS A 104 -10.20 -7.17 -3.87
CA HIS A 104 -10.45 -7.48 -5.29
C HIS A 104 -9.24 -8.11 -6.01
N ASP A 105 -8.21 -8.52 -5.23
CA ASP A 105 -6.99 -9.18 -5.72
C ASP A 105 -6.21 -8.41 -6.79
N PRO A 106 -5.89 -7.14 -6.56
CA PRO A 106 -5.19 -6.33 -7.56
C PRO A 106 -3.78 -6.87 -7.84
N ASP A 107 -3.29 -6.68 -9.07
CA ASP A 107 -1.92 -7.02 -9.46
C ASP A 107 -0.91 -6.02 -8.87
N ILE A 108 -1.34 -4.77 -8.69
CA ILE A 108 -0.52 -3.68 -8.20
C ILE A 108 -1.14 -3.11 -6.93
N ILE A 109 -0.36 -3.01 -5.87
CA ILE A 109 -0.80 -2.45 -4.59
C ILE A 109 0.04 -1.21 -4.29
N VAL A 110 -0.64 -0.10 -4.03
CA VAL A 110 0.01 1.15 -3.67
C VAL A 110 -0.40 1.54 -2.26
N PHE A 111 0.56 1.60 -1.35
CA PHE A 111 0.38 1.99 0.03
C PHE A 111 1.11 3.31 0.33
N ASP A 112 0.38 4.30 0.80
CA ASP A 112 0.95 5.56 1.27
C ASP A 112 1.08 5.51 2.80
N GLU A 113 2.32 5.38 3.26
CA GLU A 113 2.70 5.28 4.68
C GLU A 113 1.86 4.27 5.50
N PRO A 114 1.84 2.98 5.14
CA PRO A 114 0.89 2.01 5.68
C PRO A 114 1.01 1.74 7.18
N THR A 115 2.13 2.05 7.80
CA THR A 115 2.45 1.73 9.20
C THR A 115 2.55 2.96 10.10
N THR A 116 2.42 4.16 9.55
CA THR A 116 2.59 5.42 10.30
C THR A 116 1.56 5.56 11.41
N GLY A 117 2.03 5.89 12.61
CA GLY A 117 1.19 6.10 13.80
C GLY A 117 0.62 4.82 14.42
N LEU A 118 1.13 3.64 14.04
CA LEU A 118 0.67 2.36 14.55
C LEU A 118 1.63 1.79 15.61
N ASP A 119 1.07 0.93 16.46
CA ASP A 119 1.86 0.13 17.39
C ASP A 119 2.71 -0.93 16.67
N VAL A 120 3.70 -1.46 17.37
CA VAL A 120 4.68 -2.42 16.81
C VAL A 120 4.00 -3.69 16.26
N MET A 121 3.00 -4.21 16.97
CA MET A 121 2.34 -5.47 16.56
C MET A 121 1.51 -5.27 15.30
N THR A 122 0.77 -4.16 15.22
CA THR A 122 -0.01 -3.82 14.02
C THR A 122 0.91 -3.55 12.82
N SER A 123 2.00 -2.79 13.02
CA SER A 123 2.99 -2.53 11.98
C SER A 123 3.60 -3.83 11.45
N ARG A 124 3.97 -4.75 12.34
CA ARG A 124 4.51 -6.06 11.98
C ARG A 124 3.54 -6.87 11.12
N ALA A 125 2.27 -6.93 11.49
CA ALA A 125 1.27 -7.65 10.70
C ALA A 125 1.13 -7.08 9.28
N ILE A 126 1.23 -5.75 9.12
CA ILE A 126 1.18 -5.08 7.82
C ILE A 126 2.44 -5.38 6.99
N ILE A 127 3.63 -5.33 7.60
CA ILE A 127 4.90 -5.68 6.96
C ILE A 127 4.88 -7.12 6.45
N GLU A 128 4.39 -8.06 7.26
CA GLU A 128 4.22 -9.47 6.89
C GLU A 128 3.25 -9.63 5.70
N LEU A 129 2.13 -8.91 5.70
CA LEU A 129 1.17 -8.92 4.59
C LEU A 129 1.82 -8.40 3.31
N ILE A 130 2.60 -7.31 3.36
CA ILE A 130 3.34 -6.76 2.21
C ILE A 130 4.33 -7.80 1.68
N ARG A 131 5.09 -8.45 2.57
CA ARG A 131 6.06 -9.50 2.19
C ARG A 131 5.37 -10.69 1.50
N ASN A 132 4.29 -11.19 2.07
CA ASN A 132 3.54 -12.31 1.50
C ASN A 132 2.93 -11.94 0.13
N SER A 133 2.44 -10.70 -0.03
CA SER A 133 1.93 -10.22 -1.33
C SER A 133 3.02 -10.17 -2.40
N LYS A 134 4.27 -9.88 -2.03
CA LYS A 134 5.42 -9.96 -2.93
C LYS A 134 5.70 -11.42 -3.37
N GLU A 135 5.63 -12.37 -2.44
CA GLU A 135 5.77 -13.81 -2.75
C GLU A 135 4.64 -14.29 -3.69
N GLU A 136 3.45 -13.71 -3.58
CA GLU A 136 2.33 -13.92 -4.50
C GLU A 136 2.52 -13.22 -5.86
N LYS A 137 3.72 -12.68 -6.16
CA LYS A 137 4.07 -11.98 -7.41
C LYS A 137 3.29 -10.68 -7.65
N LYS A 138 2.79 -10.04 -6.62
CA LYS A 138 2.20 -8.72 -6.73
C LYS A 138 3.27 -7.64 -6.86
N THR A 139 3.00 -6.61 -7.64
CA THR A 139 3.82 -5.39 -7.65
C THR A 139 3.37 -4.49 -6.51
N ILE A 140 4.30 -4.12 -5.63
CA ILE A 140 3.97 -3.28 -4.47
C ILE A 140 4.77 -1.98 -4.55
N ILE A 141 4.07 -0.87 -4.43
CA ILE A 141 4.66 0.45 -4.26
C ILE A 141 4.25 0.94 -2.88
N PHE A 142 5.19 1.28 -2.04
CA PHE A 142 4.88 1.88 -0.75
C PHE A 142 5.75 3.12 -0.49
N SER A 143 5.16 4.12 0.15
CA SER A 143 5.93 5.22 0.71
C SER A 143 6.21 4.93 2.19
N SER A 144 7.37 5.30 2.66
CA SER A 144 7.72 5.28 4.07
C SER A 144 8.82 6.31 4.35
N HIS A 145 8.76 6.94 5.51
CA HIS A 145 9.85 7.73 6.07
C HIS A 145 10.69 6.91 7.07
N ARG A 146 10.37 5.62 7.24
CA ARG A 146 11.07 4.70 8.16
C ARG A 146 12.03 3.83 7.37
N MET A 147 13.32 4.14 7.46
CA MET A 147 14.35 3.43 6.68
C MET A 147 14.43 1.94 6.98
N GLU A 148 14.08 1.50 8.18
CA GLU A 148 14.00 0.07 8.53
C GLU A 148 12.95 -0.68 7.68
N GLU A 149 11.86 -0.03 7.32
CA GLU A 149 10.84 -0.64 6.43
C GLU A 149 11.36 -0.72 5.00
N VAL A 150 12.01 0.34 4.52
CA VAL A 150 12.66 0.37 3.20
C VAL A 150 13.68 -0.75 3.11
N LYS A 151 14.58 -0.85 4.10
CA LYS A 151 15.59 -1.92 4.19
C LYS A 151 14.99 -3.33 4.14
N THR A 152 13.83 -3.52 4.79
CA THR A 152 13.21 -4.83 4.95
C THR A 152 12.41 -5.27 3.72
N LEU A 153 11.75 -4.33 3.04
CA LEU A 153 10.71 -4.61 2.05
C LEU A 153 11.10 -4.26 0.61
N ALA A 154 11.93 -3.20 0.41
CA ALA A 154 12.19 -2.69 -0.92
C ALA A 154 13.17 -3.57 -1.72
N ASP A 155 12.90 -3.71 -3.02
CA ASP A 155 13.85 -4.18 -4.04
C ASP A 155 14.44 -3.01 -4.79
N ASN A 156 13.63 -1.97 -5.03
CA ASN A 156 14.02 -0.72 -5.69
C ASN A 156 13.63 0.45 -4.79
N ILE A 157 14.42 1.49 -4.80
CA ILE A 157 14.25 2.68 -3.99
C ILE A 157 14.18 3.90 -4.90
N GLY A 158 13.20 4.76 -4.64
CA GLY A 158 13.10 6.08 -5.24
C GLY A 158 13.02 7.14 -4.15
N ILE A 159 13.89 8.13 -4.18
CA ILE A 159 13.90 9.23 -3.22
C ILE A 159 13.47 10.51 -3.92
N ILE A 160 12.41 11.12 -3.38
CA ILE A 160 11.88 12.40 -3.87
C ILE A 160 12.12 13.47 -2.81
N TYR A 161 12.79 14.55 -3.20
CA TYR A 161 13.03 15.70 -2.35
C TYR A 161 12.69 16.99 -3.10
N ASN A 162 11.94 17.90 -2.48
CA ASN A 162 11.49 19.15 -3.10
C ASN A 162 10.87 18.97 -4.50
N GLY A 163 10.11 17.88 -4.70
CA GLY A 163 9.43 17.57 -5.98
C GLY A 163 10.34 17.02 -7.07
N LYS A 164 11.61 16.74 -6.77
CA LYS A 164 12.57 16.14 -7.69
C LYS A 164 12.94 14.73 -7.25
N MET A 165 13.13 13.83 -8.20
CA MET A 165 13.74 12.53 -7.96
C MET A 165 15.25 12.73 -7.79
N ILE A 166 15.79 12.49 -6.57
CA ILE A 166 17.22 12.64 -6.28
C ILE A 166 17.96 11.30 -6.28
N PHE A 167 17.23 10.17 -6.16
CA PHE A 167 17.76 8.83 -6.31
C PHE A 167 16.70 7.92 -6.93
N SER A 168 17.10 7.01 -7.82
CA SER A 168 16.26 5.93 -8.34
C SER A 168 17.16 4.76 -8.75
N GLY A 169 17.04 3.63 -8.08
CA GLY A 169 17.87 2.45 -8.32
C GLY A 169 17.43 1.23 -7.52
N SER A 170 18.17 0.14 -7.66
CA SER A 170 17.99 -1.03 -6.84
C SER A 170 18.36 -0.74 -5.37
N LYS A 171 17.95 -1.61 -4.47
CA LYS A 171 18.39 -1.56 -3.08
C LYS A 171 19.92 -1.70 -2.98
N ASP A 172 20.50 -2.59 -3.80
CA ASP A 172 21.96 -2.81 -3.83
C ASP A 172 22.70 -1.55 -4.31
N ASP A 173 22.15 -0.82 -5.31
CA ASP A 173 22.69 0.47 -5.73
C ASP A 173 22.67 1.49 -4.58
N PHE A 174 21.55 1.56 -3.84
CA PHE A 174 21.43 2.45 -2.69
C PHE A 174 22.42 2.07 -1.58
N GLU A 175 22.57 0.77 -1.31
CA GLU A 175 23.53 0.26 -0.32
C GLU A 175 24.98 0.52 -0.74
N SER A 176 25.30 0.57 -2.03
CA SER A 176 26.62 0.91 -2.53
C SER A 176 27.01 2.38 -2.29
N GLU A 177 26.03 3.28 -2.19
CA GLU A 177 26.25 4.69 -1.79
C GLU A 177 26.53 4.85 -0.29
N MET A 178 26.39 3.77 0.50
CA MET A 178 26.60 3.78 1.94
C MET A 178 28.10 3.65 2.27
N ASP A 179 28.72 4.73 2.73
CA ASP A 179 30.08 4.74 3.28
C ASP A 179 30.11 4.11 4.70
N SER A 180 29.67 2.85 4.83
CA SER A 180 29.57 2.11 6.13
C SER A 180 28.66 2.76 7.20
N VAL A 181 27.70 3.59 6.80
CA VAL A 181 26.80 4.34 7.68
C VAL A 181 25.37 3.77 7.61
N SER A 182 24.42 4.35 8.31
CA SER A 182 23.03 3.92 8.31
C SER A 182 22.27 4.37 7.06
N TYR A 183 21.11 3.73 6.79
CA TYR A 183 20.19 4.18 5.74
C TYR A 183 19.73 5.63 5.92
N ASP A 184 19.53 6.06 7.17
CA ASP A 184 19.15 7.43 7.50
C ASP A 184 20.24 8.44 7.15
N ASP A 185 21.50 8.12 7.45
CA ASP A 185 22.63 9.01 7.12
C ASP A 185 22.87 9.11 5.61
N THR A 186 22.69 8.01 4.89
CA THR A 186 22.75 8.00 3.41
C THR A 186 21.65 8.87 2.82
N LEU A 187 20.43 8.78 3.35
CA LEU A 187 19.32 9.63 2.93
C LEU A 187 19.65 11.12 3.17
N ILE A 188 20.17 11.48 4.35
CA ILE A 188 20.57 12.85 4.68
C ILE A 188 21.65 13.35 3.71
N LYS A 189 22.69 12.55 3.44
CA LYS A 189 23.75 12.88 2.49
C LYS A 189 23.21 13.16 1.08
N LEU A 190 22.27 12.33 0.59
CA LEU A 190 21.65 12.54 -0.71
C LEU A 190 20.79 13.83 -0.75
N ILE A 191 20.12 14.16 0.34
CA ILE A 191 19.31 15.38 0.46
C ILE A 191 20.22 16.63 0.49
N GLU A 192 21.34 16.58 1.21
CA GLU A 192 22.31 17.70 1.31
C GLU A 192 23.01 18.00 -0.03
N ASN A 193 23.13 16.98 -0.89
CA ASN A 193 23.75 17.11 -2.21
C ASN A 193 22.75 17.45 -3.34
N ALA A 194 21.45 17.59 -3.04
CA ALA A 194 20.37 17.81 -4.03
C ALA A 194 19.99 19.29 -4.18
#